data_ff1c43758c65c3dba2be8ea6466b1e77
#
_entry.id   ff1c43758c65c3dba2be8ea6466b1e77
#
_cell.length_a   1.000
_cell.length_b   1.000
_cell.length_c   1.000
_cell.angle_alpha   90.00
_cell.angle_beta   90.00
_cell.angle_gamma   90.00
#
_symmetry.space_group_name_H-M   'P 1'
#
loop_
_entity.id
_entity.type
_entity.pdbx_description
1 polymer ?
#
loop_
_entity_poly.entity_id
_entity_poly.type
_entity_poly.pdbx_seq_one_letter_code
_entity_poly.pdbx_strand_id
1 'polypeptide(L)'
;MRKSLILSFLGALSLLLLTVGTIQAHHAFSGEFDSTQPINLRGTVVRMEWINPHAWLHLSVTDENGDSVTWMIEAGPPGALVRRGWRKDSVIPGIE
;
A
#
# COMPACT_ATOMS: atom_id res chain seq x y z
N MET A 1 8.79 13.12 44.57
CA MET A 1 9.75 12.23 43.91
C MET A 1 9.14 10.98 43.25
N ARG A 2 8.35 10.18 43.96
CA ARG A 2 7.74 8.96 43.38
C ARG A 2 6.77 9.22 42.21
N LYS A 3 5.97 10.29 42.26
CA LYS A 3 5.01 10.65 41.20
C LYS A 3 5.70 11.10 39.91
N SER A 4 6.79 11.84 40.01
CA SER A 4 7.57 12.30 38.82
C SER A 4 8.30 11.17 38.13
N LEU A 5 8.79 10.18 38.87
CA LEU A 5 9.42 8.98 38.31
C LEU A 5 8.40 8.11 37.54
N ILE A 6 7.18 7.94 38.04
CA ILE A 6 6.11 7.19 37.41
C ILE A 6 5.66 7.87 36.10
N LEU A 7 5.50 9.19 36.11
CA LEU A 7 5.14 9.97 34.92
C LEU A 7 6.24 9.89 33.83
N SER A 8 7.50 9.95 34.22
CA SER A 8 8.63 9.82 33.29
C SER A 8 8.70 8.41 32.68
N PHE A 9 8.41 7.39 33.47
CA PHE A 9 8.41 6.00 33.00
C PHE A 9 7.24 5.73 32.03
N LEU A 10 6.05 6.26 32.31
CA LEU A 10 4.88 6.16 31.43
C LEU A 10 5.10 6.91 30.11
N GLY A 11 5.74 8.08 30.15
CA GLY A 11 6.09 8.84 28.95
C GLY A 11 7.09 8.10 28.06
N ALA A 12 8.11 7.51 28.64
CA ALA A 12 9.11 6.72 27.91
C ALA A 12 8.51 5.44 27.30
N LEU A 13 7.59 4.77 28.01
CA LEU A 13 6.91 3.58 27.52
C LEU A 13 5.96 3.91 26.36
N SER A 14 5.25 5.04 26.43
CA SER A 14 4.36 5.49 25.34
C SER A 14 5.15 5.85 24.08
N LEU A 15 6.31 6.48 24.22
CA LEU A 15 7.19 6.82 23.08
C LEU A 15 7.76 5.56 22.43
N LEU A 16 8.11 4.54 23.21
CA LEU A 16 8.62 3.26 22.71
C LEU A 16 7.57 2.50 21.92
N LEU A 17 6.30 2.52 22.35
CA LEU A 17 5.20 1.87 21.65
C LEU A 17 4.89 2.51 20.28
N LEU A 18 5.07 3.84 20.16
CA LEU A 18 4.88 4.56 18.88
C LEU A 18 5.95 4.21 17.84
N THR A 19 7.17 3.90 18.26
CA THR A 19 8.26 3.55 17.33
C THR A 19 8.18 2.12 16.80
N VAL A 20 7.63 1.18 17.58
CA VAL A 20 7.48 -0.22 17.17
C VAL A 20 6.49 -0.38 16.01
N GLY A 21 5.41 0.41 15.98
CA GLY A 21 4.41 0.31 14.92
C GLY A 21 4.94 0.66 13.53
N THR A 22 5.84 1.63 13.42
CA THR A 22 6.42 2.04 12.13
C THR A 22 7.42 1.03 11.58
N ILE A 23 8.18 0.37 12.43
CA ILE A 23 9.15 -0.66 12.04
C ILE A 23 8.44 -1.90 11.49
N GLN A 24 7.36 -2.34 12.09
CA GLN A 24 6.58 -3.49 11.60
C GLN A 24 5.95 -3.23 10.23
N ALA A 25 5.45 -2.02 9.96
CA ALA A 25 4.89 -1.67 8.67
C ALA A 25 5.94 -1.74 7.53
N HIS A 26 7.17 -1.28 7.78
CA HIS A 26 8.27 -1.40 6.83
C HIS A 26 8.72 -2.85 6.61
N HIS A 27 8.77 -3.66 7.65
CA HIS A 27 9.12 -5.08 7.54
C HIS A 27 8.04 -5.87 6.80
N ALA A 28 6.75 -5.58 7.01
CA ALA A 28 5.67 -6.23 6.28
C ALA A 28 5.74 -5.95 4.78
N PHE A 29 5.99 -4.70 4.37
CA PHE A 29 6.16 -4.34 2.96
C PHE A 29 7.35 -5.06 2.31
N SER A 30 8.54 -4.99 2.90
CA SER A 30 9.75 -5.62 2.36
C SER A 30 9.73 -7.16 2.40
N GLY A 31 8.83 -7.76 3.20
CA GLY A 31 8.59 -9.20 3.21
C GLY A 31 7.73 -9.68 2.04
N GLU A 32 6.92 -8.80 1.45
CA GLU A 32 5.98 -9.12 0.38
C GLU A 32 6.42 -8.56 -0.97
N PHE A 33 7.08 -7.39 -0.98
CA PHE A 33 7.51 -6.71 -2.20
C PHE A 33 9.01 -6.42 -2.18
N ASP A 34 9.65 -6.60 -3.32
CA ASP A 34 11.05 -6.24 -3.53
C ASP A 34 11.13 -4.85 -4.21
N SER A 35 11.38 -3.82 -3.42
CA SER A 35 11.51 -2.44 -3.90
C SER A 35 12.74 -2.19 -4.79
N THR A 36 13.67 -3.15 -4.87
CA THR A 36 14.87 -3.05 -5.71
C THR A 36 14.64 -3.55 -7.12
N GLN A 37 13.50 -4.18 -7.39
CA GLN A 37 13.12 -4.74 -8.69
C GLN A 37 11.87 -4.08 -9.25
N PRO A 38 11.96 -2.82 -9.73
CA PRO A 38 10.85 -2.17 -10.38
C PRO A 38 10.52 -2.86 -11.69
N ILE A 39 9.22 -3.04 -11.96
CA ILE A 39 8.71 -3.57 -13.22
C ILE A 39 7.86 -2.52 -13.92
N ASN A 40 7.88 -2.51 -15.24
CA ASN A 40 7.01 -1.68 -16.05
C ASN A 40 5.98 -2.59 -16.73
N LEU A 41 4.71 -2.29 -16.51
CA LEU A 41 3.61 -3.01 -17.11
C LEU A 41 2.79 -2.08 -17.99
N ARG A 42 2.35 -2.57 -19.12
CA ARG A 42 1.40 -1.91 -20.00
C ARG A 42 0.27 -2.87 -20.32
N GLY A 43 -0.95 -2.42 -20.18
CA GLY A 43 -2.11 -3.27 -20.44
C GLY A 43 -3.41 -2.51 -20.29
N THR A 44 -4.51 -3.25 -20.37
CA THR A 44 -5.85 -2.71 -20.27
C THR A 44 -6.40 -2.91 -18.86
N VAL A 45 -7.00 -1.87 -18.30
CA VAL A 45 -7.63 -1.93 -16.99
C VAL A 45 -8.84 -2.88 -17.04
N VAL A 46 -8.84 -3.88 -16.18
CA VAL A 46 -9.97 -4.77 -15.97
C VAL A 46 -10.93 -4.17 -14.95
N ARG A 47 -10.39 -3.73 -13.81
CA ARG A 47 -11.16 -3.08 -12.74
C ARG A 47 -10.24 -2.43 -11.72
N MET A 48 -10.80 -1.53 -10.95
CA MET A 48 -10.20 -0.95 -9.76
C MET A 48 -11.02 -1.35 -8.53
N GLU A 49 -10.41 -2.08 -7.61
CA GLU A 49 -11.01 -2.37 -6.30
C GLU A 49 -10.64 -1.26 -5.33
N TRP A 50 -11.64 -0.47 -4.96
CA TRP A 50 -11.47 0.66 -4.05
C TRP A 50 -11.89 0.28 -2.65
N ILE A 51 -11.03 -0.51 -1.98
CA ILE A 51 -11.31 -1.13 -0.67
C ILE A 51 -10.18 -0.87 0.33
N ASN A 52 -10.50 -0.96 1.62
CA ASN A 52 -9.53 -0.96 2.70
C ASN A 52 -9.07 -2.41 2.97
N PRO A 53 -7.83 -2.62 3.43
CA PRO A 53 -6.81 -1.62 3.77
C PRO A 53 -6.09 -1.03 2.56
N HIS A 54 -6.08 -1.68 1.41
CA HIS A 54 -5.43 -1.21 0.19
C HIS A 54 -6.34 -1.39 -1.03
N ALA A 55 -6.32 -0.41 -1.93
CA ALA A 55 -6.93 -0.53 -3.24
C ALA A 55 -6.10 -1.45 -4.15
N TRP A 56 -6.76 -2.09 -5.14
CA TRP A 56 -6.11 -2.99 -6.09
C TRP A 56 -6.49 -2.64 -7.51
N LEU A 57 -5.49 -2.47 -8.36
CA LEU A 57 -5.66 -2.32 -9.80
C LEU A 57 -5.49 -3.68 -10.48
N HIS A 58 -6.50 -4.13 -11.21
CA HIS A 58 -6.41 -5.31 -12.05
C HIS A 58 -6.12 -4.88 -13.48
N LEU A 59 -4.98 -5.31 -14.00
CA LEU A 59 -4.48 -4.95 -15.32
C LEU A 59 -4.32 -6.20 -16.18
N SER A 60 -4.97 -6.24 -17.34
CA SER A 60 -4.74 -7.30 -18.32
C SER A 60 -3.55 -6.94 -19.19
N VAL A 61 -2.51 -7.75 -19.14
CA VAL A 61 -1.26 -7.57 -19.88
C VAL A 61 -1.11 -8.73 -20.87
N THR A 62 -0.83 -8.43 -22.12
CA THR A 62 -0.50 -9.44 -23.13
C THR A 62 0.98 -9.77 -23.03
N ASP A 63 1.30 -11.03 -22.84
CA ASP A 63 2.66 -11.53 -22.77
C ASP A 63 3.30 -11.69 -24.17
N GLU A 64 4.56 -12.10 -24.19
CA GLU A 64 5.32 -12.30 -25.44
C GLU A 64 4.74 -13.38 -26.34
N ASN A 65 3.96 -14.31 -25.78
CA ASN A 65 3.29 -15.39 -26.52
C ASN A 65 1.92 -14.98 -27.09
N GLY A 66 1.45 -13.76 -26.75
CA GLY A 66 0.12 -13.28 -27.12
C GLY A 66 -0.97 -13.68 -26.13
N ASP A 67 -0.63 -14.29 -25.01
CA ASP A 67 -1.57 -14.67 -23.97
C ASP A 67 -1.80 -13.52 -23.00
N SER A 68 -3.05 -13.37 -22.55
CA SER A 68 -3.41 -12.34 -21.58
C SER A 68 -3.25 -12.84 -20.14
N VAL A 69 -2.51 -12.10 -19.35
CA VAL A 69 -2.31 -12.35 -17.92
C VAL A 69 -2.85 -11.16 -17.13
N THR A 70 -3.67 -11.42 -16.11
CA THR A 70 -4.16 -10.37 -15.23
C THR A 70 -3.21 -10.17 -14.06
N TRP A 71 -2.65 -8.99 -13.97
CA TRP A 71 -1.86 -8.53 -12.84
C TRP A 71 -2.74 -7.86 -11.80
N MET A 72 -2.53 -8.22 -10.54
CA MET A 72 -3.11 -7.52 -9.40
C MET A 72 -2.05 -6.60 -8.80
N ILE A 73 -2.26 -5.32 -8.94
CA ILE A 73 -1.30 -4.29 -8.50
C ILE A 73 -1.84 -3.65 -7.24
N GLU A 74 -1.12 -3.82 -6.14
CA GLU A 74 -1.48 -3.18 -4.89
C GLU A 74 -1.21 -1.68 -4.97
N ALA A 75 -2.23 -0.89 -4.66
CA ALA A 75 -2.14 0.55 -4.52
C ALA A 75 -2.21 0.94 -3.04
N GLY A 76 -2.16 2.23 -2.75
CA GLY A 76 -2.29 2.72 -1.39
C GLY A 76 -3.70 2.54 -0.80
N PRO A 77 -3.88 2.83 0.49
CA PRO A 77 -5.20 2.91 1.09
C PRO A 77 -6.05 3.97 0.40
N PRO A 78 -7.37 3.74 0.20
CA PRO A 78 -8.25 4.70 -0.46
C PRO A 78 -8.15 6.13 0.07
N GLY A 79 -8.08 6.31 1.39
CA GLY A 79 -7.91 7.62 2.01
C GLY A 79 -6.60 8.33 1.63
N ALA A 80 -5.50 7.59 1.50
CA ALA A 80 -4.22 8.13 1.06
C ALA A 80 -4.25 8.51 -0.44
N LEU A 81 -4.91 7.71 -1.26
CA LEU A 81 -5.09 7.99 -2.69
C LEU A 81 -5.94 9.25 -2.90
N VAL A 82 -7.03 9.41 -2.15
CA VAL A 82 -7.87 10.62 -2.20
C VAL A 82 -7.07 11.88 -1.86
N ARG A 83 -6.22 11.82 -0.83
CA ARG A 83 -5.35 12.96 -0.48
C ARG A 83 -4.35 13.34 -1.57
N ARG A 84 -4.03 12.40 -2.48
CA ARG A 84 -3.18 12.62 -3.66
C ARG A 84 -3.96 12.99 -4.92
N GLY A 85 -5.27 13.19 -4.82
CA GLY A 85 -6.13 13.57 -5.92
C GLY A 85 -6.79 12.42 -6.68
N TRP A 86 -6.60 11.18 -6.23
CA TRP A 86 -7.23 10.01 -6.84
C TRP A 86 -8.67 9.85 -6.36
N ARG A 87 -9.50 9.27 -7.22
CA ARG A 87 -10.87 8.85 -6.93
C ARG A 87 -11.07 7.42 -7.40
N LYS A 88 -12.12 6.76 -6.93
CA LYS A 88 -12.42 5.38 -7.32
C LYS A 88 -12.67 5.20 -8.82
N ASP A 89 -13.03 6.27 -9.51
CA ASP A 89 -13.29 6.33 -10.96
C ASP A 89 -12.17 7.03 -11.75
N SER A 90 -11.03 7.31 -11.12
CA SER A 90 -9.86 7.86 -11.82
C SER A 90 -9.31 6.89 -12.87
N VAL A 91 -9.47 5.60 -12.61
CA VAL A 91 -9.08 4.52 -13.51
C VAL A 91 -10.31 3.64 -13.74
N ILE A 92 -10.76 3.53 -14.97
CA ILE A 92 -11.97 2.79 -15.33
C ILE A 92 -11.65 1.61 -16.25
N PRO A 93 -12.50 0.55 -16.25
CA PRO A 93 -12.31 -0.58 -17.16
C PRO A 93 -12.19 -0.16 -18.61
N GLY A 94 -11.29 -0.80 -19.36
CA GLY A 94 -11.10 -0.60 -20.79
C GLY A 94 -10.07 0.47 -21.19
N ILE A 95 -9.57 1.30 -20.27
CA ILE A 95 -8.47 2.23 -20.57
C ILE A 95 -7.12 1.52 -20.54
N GLU A 96 -6.15 2.08 -21.30
CA GLU A 96 -4.78 1.56 -21.39
C GLU A 96 -3.80 2.50 -20.66
#